data_d25d0dee4cbb0f20e40b861c76ad29d8
#
_entry.id   d25d0dee4cbb0f20e40b861c76ad29d8
#
_cell.length_a   1.000
_cell.length_b   1.000
_cell.length_c   1.000
_cell.angle_alpha   90.00
_cell.angle_beta   90.00
_cell.angle_gamma   90.00
#
_symmetry.space_group_name_H-M   'P 1'
#
loop_
_entity.id
_entity.type
_entity.pdbx_description
1 polymer ?
#
loop_
_entity_poly.entity_id
_entity_poly.type
_entity_poly.pdbx_seq_one_letter_code
_entity_poly.pdbx_strand_id
1 'polypeptide(L)'
;MLTIHGVTEHGRIWHRLAHHLPEIPIAAPDLLGHGRSPWAAPWTIDANVSALAALLDNQGDGPVVVVGHSFGGAVAMHLAAARPDQVAALVLLDPAVALDGSRVREVVDDMLASPDYLDPAEARAEKATGAWADVDPPVLDAELDEHLVALPNGRYGWRISLPAMVCYWSELARDIVLPPVGTATTLVRAVRASPAYVSDQLLAALDKRLGADFELLDFDCGHMVPQAKPTEVAAVIRSRLGPR
;
A
#
# COMPACT_ATOMS: atom_id res chain seq x y z
N MET A 1 12.64 -3.73 8.79
CA MET A 1 11.89 -3.37 7.57
C MET A 1 10.54 -2.79 7.95
N LEU A 2 10.06 -1.77 7.24
CA LEU A 2 8.74 -1.16 7.39
C LEU A 2 7.86 -1.54 6.19
N THR A 3 6.61 -1.96 6.41
CA THR A 3 5.65 -2.22 5.33
C THR A 3 4.44 -1.30 5.47
N ILE A 4 3.97 -0.73 4.36
CA ILE A 4 2.90 0.28 4.31
C ILE A 4 1.82 -0.21 3.35
N HIS A 5 0.61 -0.39 3.86
CA HIS A 5 -0.53 -0.97 3.15
C HIS A 5 -1.27 0.05 2.25
N GLY A 6 -2.14 -0.45 1.37
CA GLY A 6 -2.97 0.35 0.46
C GLY A 6 -4.19 1.00 1.13
N VAL A 7 -4.96 1.79 0.34
CA VAL A 7 -6.10 2.60 0.84
C VAL A 7 -7.14 1.76 1.58
N THR A 8 -7.48 0.57 1.09
CA THR A 8 -8.55 -0.27 1.65
C THR A 8 -8.02 -1.48 2.42
N GLU A 9 -6.78 -1.41 2.87
CA GLU A 9 -6.07 -2.50 3.52
C GLU A 9 -5.78 -2.19 5.01
N HIS A 10 -4.90 -2.97 5.61
CA HIS A 10 -4.47 -2.83 7.01
C HIS A 10 -3.09 -3.46 7.24
N GLY A 11 -2.44 -3.21 8.37
CA GLY A 11 -1.09 -3.70 8.64
C GLY A 11 -0.94 -5.23 8.63
N ARG A 12 -1.98 -5.97 9.07
CA ARG A 12 -1.91 -7.44 9.12
C ARG A 12 -2.00 -8.12 7.75
N ILE A 13 -2.34 -7.38 6.69
CA ILE A 13 -2.33 -7.91 5.32
C ILE A 13 -0.94 -8.43 4.90
N TRP A 14 0.12 -7.93 5.54
CA TRP A 14 1.50 -8.35 5.32
C TRP A 14 1.89 -9.69 5.98
N HIS A 15 0.98 -10.29 6.77
CA HIS A 15 1.24 -11.51 7.52
C HIS A 15 1.69 -12.68 6.61
N ARG A 16 1.06 -12.84 5.44
CA ARG A 16 1.45 -13.87 4.47
C ARG A 16 2.87 -13.63 3.92
N LEU A 17 3.20 -12.39 3.57
CA LEU A 17 4.56 -12.03 3.15
C LEU A 17 5.58 -12.31 4.26
N ALA A 18 5.23 -12.02 5.52
CA ALA A 18 6.10 -12.26 6.67
C ALA A 18 6.50 -13.74 6.82
N HIS A 19 5.62 -14.69 6.47
CA HIS A 19 5.97 -16.11 6.45
C HIS A 19 7.05 -16.47 5.43
N HIS A 20 7.17 -15.70 4.35
CA HIS A 20 8.25 -15.85 3.38
C HIS A 20 9.54 -15.13 3.78
N LEU A 21 9.53 -14.36 4.87
CA LEU A 21 10.65 -13.55 5.35
C LEU A 21 10.87 -13.75 6.87
N PRO A 22 10.94 -15.00 7.37
CA PRO A 22 10.98 -15.26 8.81
C PRO A 22 12.22 -14.70 9.51
N GLU A 23 13.27 -14.43 8.75
CA GLU A 23 14.54 -13.87 9.22
C GLU A 23 14.53 -12.34 9.36
N ILE A 24 13.48 -11.66 8.88
CA ILE A 24 13.41 -10.20 8.80
C ILE A 24 12.37 -9.66 9.79
N PRO A 25 12.77 -8.86 10.79
CA PRO A 25 11.81 -8.14 11.61
C PRO A 25 11.00 -7.15 10.76
N ILE A 26 9.67 -7.24 10.81
CA ILE A 26 8.74 -6.42 10.03
C ILE A 26 7.88 -5.59 10.97
N ALA A 27 7.92 -4.27 10.79
CA ALA A 27 6.93 -3.35 11.32
C ALA A 27 5.85 -3.11 10.24
N ALA A 28 4.61 -3.42 10.55
CA ALA A 28 3.46 -3.30 9.64
C ALA A 28 2.32 -2.55 10.35
N PRO A 29 2.43 -1.22 10.54
CA PRO A 29 1.40 -0.45 11.21
C PRO A 29 0.13 -0.34 10.35
N ASP A 30 -1.02 -0.21 11.02
CA ASP A 30 -2.21 0.35 10.38
C ASP A 30 -1.99 1.86 10.18
N LEU A 31 -2.27 2.38 8.99
CA LEU A 31 -2.25 3.83 8.74
C LEU A 31 -3.38 4.53 9.50
N LEU A 32 -3.30 5.85 9.65
CA LEU A 32 -4.36 6.64 10.31
C LEU A 32 -5.73 6.37 9.65
N GLY A 33 -6.76 6.23 10.45
CA GLY A 33 -8.10 5.90 9.96
C GLY A 33 -8.31 4.45 9.54
N HIS A 34 -7.31 3.57 9.70
CA HIS A 34 -7.37 2.15 9.36
C HIS A 34 -7.23 1.28 10.62
N GLY A 35 -7.79 0.08 10.54
CA GLY A 35 -7.57 -0.98 11.49
C GLY A 35 -7.73 -0.56 12.95
N ARG A 36 -6.66 -0.69 13.72
CA ARG A 36 -6.59 -0.36 15.15
C ARG A 36 -5.85 0.95 15.44
N SER A 37 -5.37 1.65 14.41
CA SER A 37 -4.78 2.99 14.54
C SER A 37 -5.83 4.06 14.85
N PRO A 38 -5.45 5.26 15.32
CA PRO A 38 -6.39 6.36 15.56
C PRO A 38 -7.22 6.71 14.31
N TRP A 39 -8.51 6.92 14.52
CA TRP A 39 -9.48 7.29 13.46
C TRP A 39 -9.75 8.78 13.36
N ALA A 40 -9.10 9.60 14.18
CA ALA A 40 -9.22 11.06 14.12
C ALA A 40 -8.38 11.65 12.97
N ALA A 41 -8.89 12.72 12.36
CA ALA A 41 -8.15 13.52 11.38
C ALA A 41 -6.90 14.17 12.02
N PRO A 42 -5.91 14.56 11.22
CA PRO A 42 -5.91 14.68 9.75
C PRO A 42 -5.59 13.36 9.02
N TRP A 43 -6.26 13.15 7.87
CA TRP A 43 -6.05 11.98 7.01
C TRP A 43 -5.36 12.39 5.70
N THR A 44 -4.06 12.64 5.80
CA THR A 44 -3.21 13.05 4.66
C THR A 44 -2.00 12.13 4.55
N ILE A 45 -1.34 12.13 3.39
CA ILE A 45 -0.03 11.48 3.24
C ILE A 45 0.95 12.04 4.26
N ASP A 46 1.01 13.36 4.44
CA ASP A 46 1.95 14.02 5.34
C ASP A 46 1.73 13.65 6.81
N ALA A 47 0.46 13.46 7.24
CA ALA A 47 0.14 12.98 8.59
C ALA A 47 0.61 11.54 8.82
N ASN A 48 0.41 10.66 7.83
CA ASN A 48 0.92 9.29 7.88
C ASN A 48 2.46 9.26 7.87
N VAL A 49 3.12 10.08 7.05
CA VAL A 49 4.59 10.22 7.04
C VAL A 49 5.09 10.64 8.41
N SER A 50 4.44 11.62 9.06
CA SER A 50 4.81 12.07 10.41
C SER A 50 4.67 10.96 11.45
N ALA A 51 3.58 10.17 11.40
CA ALA A 51 3.36 9.04 12.29
C ALA A 51 4.39 7.91 12.08
N LEU A 52 4.70 7.59 10.82
CA LEU A 52 5.69 6.58 10.45
C LEU A 52 7.11 7.01 10.82
N ALA A 53 7.47 8.29 10.64
CA ALA A 53 8.74 8.84 11.07
C ALA A 53 8.91 8.71 12.59
N ALA A 54 7.88 9.06 13.37
CA ALA A 54 7.90 8.88 14.82
C ALA A 54 8.01 7.39 15.23
N LEU A 55 7.42 6.47 14.46
CA LEU A 55 7.59 5.03 14.66
C LEU A 55 9.07 4.62 14.46
N LEU A 56 9.70 5.08 13.37
CA LEU A 56 11.09 4.79 13.05
C LEU A 56 12.04 5.38 14.10
N ASP A 57 11.78 6.59 14.57
CA ASP A 57 12.58 7.23 15.64
C ASP A 57 12.61 6.40 16.94
N ASN A 58 11.59 5.55 17.16
CA ASN A 58 11.48 4.70 18.35
C ASN A 58 11.93 3.24 18.13
N GLN A 59 12.26 2.83 16.90
CA GLN A 59 12.55 1.40 16.59
C GLN A 59 14.04 1.03 16.57
N GLY A 60 14.95 1.96 16.86
CA GLY A 60 16.38 1.70 16.95
C GLY A 60 17.20 2.37 15.85
N ASP A 61 18.51 2.08 15.85
CA ASP A 61 19.48 2.77 15.02
C ASP A 61 19.57 2.19 13.60
N GLY A 62 19.52 3.07 12.61
CA GLY A 62 19.85 2.79 11.22
C GLY A 62 18.66 2.80 10.26
N PRO A 63 18.96 3.03 8.97
CA PRO A 63 17.95 3.10 7.92
C PRO A 63 17.30 1.74 7.63
N VAL A 64 16.03 1.77 7.26
CA VAL A 64 15.23 0.57 6.97
C VAL A 64 14.86 0.46 5.49
N VAL A 65 14.65 -0.74 5.00
CA VAL A 65 13.94 -0.95 3.74
C VAL A 65 12.46 -0.68 3.97
N VAL A 66 11.86 0.16 3.13
CA VAL A 66 10.42 0.48 3.17
C VAL A 66 9.73 -0.16 1.98
N VAL A 67 8.69 -0.95 2.25
CA VAL A 67 7.86 -1.61 1.25
C VAL A 67 6.48 -0.97 1.27
N GLY A 68 6.02 -0.42 0.16
CA GLY A 68 4.69 0.21 0.06
C GLY A 68 3.86 -0.39 -1.05
N HIS A 69 2.61 -0.76 -0.75
CA HIS A 69 1.65 -1.22 -1.75
C HIS A 69 0.63 -0.12 -2.06
N SER A 70 0.34 0.10 -3.35
CA SER A 70 -0.71 1.05 -3.77
C SER A 70 -0.52 2.45 -3.13
N PHE A 71 -1.48 2.95 -2.35
CA PHE A 71 -1.38 4.17 -1.54
C PHE A 71 -0.14 4.16 -0.63
N GLY A 72 0.16 3.01 -0.02
CA GLY A 72 1.37 2.85 0.79
C GLY A 72 2.66 3.10 0.00
N GLY A 73 2.65 2.89 -1.33
CA GLY A 73 3.74 3.28 -2.22
C GLY A 73 3.92 4.79 -2.31
N ALA A 74 2.83 5.55 -2.43
CA ALA A 74 2.87 7.02 -2.37
C ALA A 74 3.40 7.51 -1.01
N VAL A 75 2.88 6.95 0.09
CA VAL A 75 3.36 7.28 1.44
C VAL A 75 4.86 6.95 1.61
N ALA A 76 5.32 5.81 1.07
CA ALA A 76 6.72 5.40 1.12
C ALA A 76 7.65 6.39 0.38
N MET A 77 7.24 6.88 -0.80
CA MET A 77 7.99 7.89 -1.55
C MET A 77 8.09 9.20 -0.77
N HIS A 78 7.00 9.67 -0.18
CA HIS A 78 6.98 10.86 0.69
C HIS A 78 7.82 10.68 1.94
N LEU A 79 7.79 9.49 2.57
CA LEU A 79 8.63 9.17 3.73
C LEU A 79 10.11 9.23 3.38
N ALA A 80 10.52 8.63 2.25
CA ALA A 80 11.90 8.69 1.78
C ALA A 80 12.36 10.12 1.49
N ALA A 81 11.48 10.96 0.92
CA ALA A 81 11.79 12.37 0.69
C ALA A 81 11.92 13.18 1.99
N ALA A 82 11.09 12.90 3.00
CA ALA A 82 11.09 13.60 4.29
C ALA A 82 12.20 13.11 5.24
N ARG A 83 12.57 11.83 5.17
CA ARG A 83 13.51 11.17 6.10
C ARG A 83 14.54 10.32 5.33
N PRO A 84 15.36 10.94 4.47
CA PRO A 84 16.33 10.24 3.64
C PRO A 84 17.38 9.44 4.43
N ASP A 85 17.66 9.85 5.64
CA ASP A 85 18.58 9.21 6.59
C ASP A 85 18.00 7.92 7.20
N GLN A 86 16.69 7.74 7.16
CA GLN A 86 16.00 6.58 7.74
C GLN A 86 15.54 5.53 6.71
N VAL A 87 15.61 5.83 5.40
CA VAL A 87 15.18 4.94 4.33
C VAL A 87 16.38 4.45 3.53
N ALA A 88 16.74 3.18 3.72
CA ALA A 88 17.84 2.53 3.01
C ALA A 88 17.49 2.21 1.55
N ALA A 89 16.28 1.74 1.31
CA ALA A 89 15.78 1.39 -0.02
C ALA A 89 14.24 1.39 -0.03
N LEU A 90 13.67 1.50 -1.23
CA LEU A 90 12.24 1.40 -1.48
C LEU A 90 11.90 0.16 -2.32
N VAL A 91 10.82 -0.53 -1.94
CA VAL A 91 10.14 -1.51 -2.77
C VAL A 91 8.69 -1.05 -2.94
N LEU A 92 8.34 -0.60 -4.13
CA LEU A 92 7.05 -0.03 -4.46
C LEU A 92 6.24 -1.08 -5.23
N LEU A 93 5.19 -1.62 -4.61
CA LEU A 93 4.35 -2.68 -5.19
C LEU A 93 3.10 -2.05 -5.79
N ASP A 94 3.07 -1.95 -7.11
CA ASP A 94 2.00 -1.33 -7.92
C ASP A 94 1.50 0.00 -7.31
N PRO A 95 2.39 0.99 -7.10
CA PRO A 95 2.08 2.20 -6.37
C PRO A 95 1.02 3.04 -7.09
N ALA A 96 0.05 3.55 -6.34
CA ALA A 96 -0.94 4.51 -6.81
C ALA A 96 -0.42 5.94 -6.58
N VAL A 97 -0.02 6.63 -7.64
CA VAL A 97 0.61 7.96 -7.56
C VAL A 97 0.16 8.83 -8.73
N ALA A 98 -0.18 10.08 -8.46
CA ALA A 98 -0.62 11.07 -9.44
C ALA A 98 -1.76 10.55 -10.34
N LEU A 99 -2.77 9.97 -9.71
CA LEU A 99 -3.93 9.46 -10.41
C LEU A 99 -4.75 10.60 -11.03
N ASP A 100 -5.41 10.31 -12.14
CA ASP A 100 -6.33 11.24 -12.77
C ASP A 100 -7.49 11.62 -11.82
N GLY A 101 -7.75 12.91 -11.66
CA GLY A 101 -8.76 13.42 -10.73
C GLY A 101 -10.19 12.99 -11.07
N SER A 102 -10.52 12.76 -12.36
CA SER A 102 -11.83 12.24 -12.76
C SER A 102 -12.00 10.78 -12.32
N ARG A 103 -10.96 9.96 -12.48
CA ARG A 103 -10.93 8.57 -11.97
C ARG A 103 -11.07 8.52 -10.45
N VAL A 104 -10.34 9.40 -9.75
CA VAL A 104 -10.45 9.49 -8.27
C VAL A 104 -11.89 9.82 -7.86
N ARG A 105 -12.52 10.77 -8.55
CA ARG A 105 -13.92 11.14 -8.29
C ARG A 105 -14.87 9.96 -8.50
N GLU A 106 -14.75 9.23 -9.62
CA GLU A 106 -15.57 8.06 -9.90
C GLU A 106 -15.48 7.02 -8.77
N VAL A 107 -14.27 6.68 -8.33
CA VAL A 107 -14.06 5.72 -7.22
C VAL A 107 -14.70 6.23 -5.92
N VAL A 108 -14.58 7.52 -5.63
CA VAL A 108 -15.18 8.12 -4.42
C VAL A 108 -16.71 8.13 -4.51
N ASP A 109 -17.27 8.48 -5.66
CA ASP A 109 -18.72 8.47 -5.89
C ASP A 109 -19.30 7.05 -5.71
N ASP A 110 -18.64 6.01 -6.26
CA ASP A 110 -19.02 4.60 -6.12
C ASP A 110 -18.94 4.14 -4.65
N MET A 111 -17.85 4.46 -3.97
CA MET A 111 -17.64 4.12 -2.56
C MET A 111 -18.70 4.78 -1.65
N LEU A 112 -19.10 6.02 -1.93
CA LEU A 112 -20.14 6.70 -1.16
C LEU A 112 -21.54 6.19 -1.49
N ALA A 113 -21.78 5.70 -2.70
CA ALA A 113 -23.04 5.09 -3.09
C ALA A 113 -23.25 3.70 -2.45
N SER A 114 -22.16 2.95 -2.18
CA SER A 114 -22.20 1.63 -1.56
C SER A 114 -21.16 1.51 -0.43
N PRO A 115 -21.38 2.19 0.72
CA PRO A 115 -20.37 2.30 1.78
C PRO A 115 -20.28 1.06 2.68
N ASP A 116 -21.22 0.14 2.60
CA ASP A 116 -21.33 -1.04 3.45
C ASP A 116 -22.10 -2.18 2.72
N TYR A 117 -22.09 -3.37 3.30
CA TYR A 117 -22.62 -4.61 2.73
C TYR A 117 -23.78 -5.15 3.56
N LEU A 118 -24.70 -5.87 2.91
CA LEU A 118 -25.79 -6.58 3.58
C LEU A 118 -25.27 -7.71 4.48
N ASP A 119 -24.30 -8.45 3.97
CA ASP A 119 -23.68 -9.58 4.65
C ASP A 119 -22.24 -9.82 4.17
N PRO A 120 -21.48 -10.72 4.83
CA PRO A 120 -20.13 -11.05 4.41
C PRO A 120 -20.02 -11.69 3.01
N ALA A 121 -21.07 -12.34 2.51
CA ALA A 121 -21.03 -12.95 1.20
C ALA A 121 -21.06 -11.90 0.08
N GLU A 122 -21.80 -10.80 0.26
CA GLU A 122 -21.80 -9.65 -0.64
C GLU A 122 -20.41 -9.01 -0.69
N ALA A 123 -19.79 -8.73 0.46
CA ALA A 123 -18.45 -8.18 0.55
C ALA A 123 -17.40 -9.08 -0.12
N ARG A 124 -17.54 -10.40 0.08
CA ARG A 124 -16.68 -11.40 -0.56
C ARG A 124 -16.83 -11.41 -2.07
N ALA A 125 -18.06 -11.38 -2.57
CA ALA A 125 -18.34 -11.41 -4.01
C ALA A 125 -17.75 -10.18 -4.72
N GLU A 126 -17.90 -8.99 -4.14
CA GLU A 126 -17.31 -7.76 -4.67
C GLU A 126 -15.78 -7.83 -4.73
N LYS A 127 -15.12 -8.19 -3.62
CA LYS A 127 -13.65 -8.31 -3.61
C LYS A 127 -13.16 -9.36 -4.61
N ALA A 128 -13.81 -10.53 -4.70
CA ALA A 128 -13.43 -11.62 -5.58
C ALA A 128 -13.54 -11.28 -7.08
N THR A 129 -14.39 -10.33 -7.45
CA THR A 129 -14.56 -9.86 -8.83
C THR A 129 -13.76 -8.57 -9.14
N GLY A 130 -13.25 -7.90 -8.13
CA GLY A 130 -12.47 -6.67 -8.22
C GLY A 130 -10.96 -6.90 -8.18
N ALA A 131 -10.27 -6.07 -7.40
CA ALA A 131 -8.80 -6.07 -7.29
C ALA A 131 -8.21 -7.40 -6.76
N TRP A 132 -9.02 -8.23 -6.10
CA TRP A 132 -8.63 -9.52 -5.52
C TRP A 132 -8.96 -10.72 -6.42
N ALA A 133 -9.35 -10.51 -7.67
CA ALA A 133 -9.82 -11.59 -8.57
C ALA A 133 -8.76 -12.69 -8.82
N ASP A 134 -7.49 -12.40 -8.70
CA ASP A 134 -6.39 -13.34 -8.87
C ASP A 134 -5.69 -13.74 -7.55
N VAL A 135 -6.30 -13.41 -6.42
CA VAL A 135 -5.84 -13.86 -5.09
C VAL A 135 -6.54 -15.17 -4.71
N ASP A 136 -5.77 -16.12 -4.15
CA ASP A 136 -6.31 -17.42 -3.71
C ASP A 136 -7.49 -17.25 -2.75
N PRO A 137 -8.63 -17.97 -2.96
CA PRO A 137 -9.82 -17.84 -2.13
C PRO A 137 -9.58 -17.96 -0.60
N PRO A 138 -8.72 -18.86 -0.07
CA PRO A 138 -8.45 -18.90 1.36
C PRO A 138 -7.78 -17.63 1.91
N VAL A 139 -7.03 -16.89 1.07
CA VAL A 139 -6.40 -15.61 1.46
C VAL A 139 -7.46 -14.53 1.55
N LEU A 140 -8.39 -14.51 0.61
CA LEU A 140 -9.55 -13.61 0.66
C LEU A 140 -10.45 -13.90 1.88
N ASP A 141 -10.69 -15.17 2.19
CA ASP A 141 -11.51 -15.55 3.35
C ASP A 141 -10.84 -15.09 4.68
N ALA A 142 -9.52 -15.25 4.80
CA ALA A 142 -8.77 -14.75 5.94
C ALA A 142 -8.80 -13.21 6.06
N GLU A 143 -8.81 -12.51 4.95
CA GLU A 143 -8.96 -11.05 4.92
C GLU A 143 -10.33 -10.61 5.42
N LEU A 144 -11.41 -11.28 5.01
CA LEU A 144 -12.76 -10.99 5.51
C LEU A 144 -12.85 -11.21 7.02
N ASP A 145 -12.31 -12.33 7.52
CA ASP A 145 -12.33 -12.66 8.95
C ASP A 145 -11.59 -11.62 9.81
N GLU A 146 -10.49 -11.04 9.30
CA GLU A 146 -9.69 -10.05 10.05
C GLU A 146 -10.26 -8.63 9.93
N HIS A 147 -10.77 -8.25 8.76
CA HIS A 147 -10.95 -6.85 8.41
C HIS A 147 -12.42 -6.42 8.24
N LEU A 148 -13.33 -7.35 7.92
CA LEU A 148 -14.76 -7.06 7.84
C LEU A 148 -15.37 -7.05 9.24
N VAL A 149 -16.17 -6.04 9.55
CA VAL A 149 -16.80 -5.88 10.87
C VAL A 149 -18.30 -5.59 10.75
N ALA A 150 -19.07 -6.08 11.74
CA ALA A 150 -20.46 -5.67 11.87
C ALA A 150 -20.55 -4.21 12.29
N LEU A 151 -21.44 -3.47 11.64
CA LEU A 151 -21.70 -2.05 11.91
C LEU A 151 -22.94 -1.89 12.82
N PRO A 152 -23.08 -0.73 13.51
CA PRO A 152 -24.22 -0.46 14.38
C PRO A 152 -25.58 -0.49 13.67
N ASN A 153 -25.62 -0.28 12.34
CA ASN A 153 -26.83 -0.35 11.52
C ASN A 153 -27.23 -1.78 11.12
N GLY A 154 -26.50 -2.81 11.61
CA GLY A 154 -26.74 -4.22 11.28
C GLY A 154 -26.16 -4.68 9.94
N ARG A 155 -25.43 -3.82 9.26
CA ARG A 155 -24.71 -4.13 8.03
C ARG A 155 -23.24 -4.45 8.31
N TYR A 156 -22.44 -4.68 7.28
CA TYR A 156 -21.01 -4.98 7.40
C TYR A 156 -20.19 -3.96 6.65
N GLY A 157 -19.02 -3.62 7.18
CA GLY A 157 -18.07 -2.71 6.54
C GLY A 157 -16.65 -3.08 6.88
N TRP A 158 -15.72 -2.51 6.14
CA TRP A 158 -14.30 -2.69 6.45
C TRP A 158 -13.95 -1.91 7.73
N ARG A 159 -12.97 -2.39 8.47
CA ARG A 159 -12.44 -1.70 9.66
C ARG A 159 -11.62 -0.47 9.25
N ILE A 160 -12.27 0.49 8.58
CA ILE A 160 -11.68 1.69 8.00
C ILE A 160 -12.64 2.87 8.21
N SER A 161 -12.09 4.05 8.45
CA SER A 161 -12.86 5.31 8.46
C SER A 161 -13.22 5.71 7.03
N LEU A 162 -14.50 5.68 6.67
CA LEU A 162 -14.96 6.13 5.34
C LEU A 162 -14.53 7.58 5.01
N PRO A 163 -14.63 8.57 5.94
CA PRO A 163 -14.08 9.91 5.70
C PRO A 163 -12.58 9.92 5.40
N ALA A 164 -11.80 9.05 6.05
CA ALA A 164 -10.37 8.93 5.76
C ALA A 164 -10.13 8.40 4.35
N MET A 165 -10.95 7.43 3.88
CA MET A 165 -10.85 6.89 2.51
C MET A 165 -11.06 7.97 1.46
N VAL A 166 -12.09 8.82 1.63
CA VAL A 166 -12.33 9.94 0.71
C VAL A 166 -11.12 10.87 0.64
N CYS A 167 -10.53 11.21 1.79
CA CYS A 167 -9.33 12.03 1.84
C CYS A 167 -8.14 11.36 1.15
N TYR A 168 -7.91 10.07 1.40
CA TYR A 168 -6.78 9.33 0.81
C TYR A 168 -6.90 9.18 -0.70
N TRP A 169 -8.10 8.94 -1.23
CA TRP A 169 -8.29 8.94 -2.67
C TRP A 169 -7.96 10.32 -3.28
N SER A 170 -8.36 11.42 -2.62
CA SER A 170 -7.98 12.76 -3.05
C SER A 170 -6.46 13.01 -3.00
N GLU A 171 -5.78 12.50 -1.98
CA GLU A 171 -4.31 12.59 -1.85
C GLU A 171 -3.56 11.87 -2.99
N LEU A 172 -4.15 10.82 -3.58
CA LEU A 172 -3.55 10.10 -4.72
C LEU A 172 -3.53 10.90 -6.03
N ALA A 173 -4.29 11.99 -6.12
CA ALA A 173 -4.24 12.92 -7.25
C ALA A 173 -3.19 14.03 -7.10
N ARG A 174 -2.39 14.04 -6.03
CA ARG A 174 -1.29 14.99 -5.83
C ARG A 174 -0.18 14.77 -6.85
N ASP A 175 0.63 15.80 -7.05
CA ASP A 175 1.84 15.72 -7.86
C ASP A 175 2.82 14.65 -7.33
N ILE A 176 3.61 14.08 -8.25
CA ILE A 176 4.62 13.07 -7.92
C ILE A 176 5.68 13.66 -7.01
N VAL A 177 5.86 13.08 -5.82
CA VAL A 177 7.02 13.32 -4.95
C VAL A 177 8.02 12.20 -5.17
N LEU A 178 9.20 12.55 -5.69
CA LEU A 178 10.24 11.57 -6.01
C LEU A 178 11.17 11.31 -4.82
N PRO A 179 11.65 10.07 -4.65
CA PRO A 179 12.69 9.76 -3.67
C PRO A 179 13.95 10.57 -3.93
N PRO A 180 14.81 10.77 -2.90
CA PRO A 180 16.13 11.39 -3.08
C PRO A 180 17.01 10.60 -4.06
N VAL A 181 17.92 11.29 -4.74
CA VAL A 181 18.98 10.65 -5.55
C VAL A 181 19.80 9.73 -4.64
N GLY A 182 20.15 8.54 -5.15
CA GLY A 182 20.88 7.52 -4.38
C GLY A 182 19.98 6.60 -3.55
N THR A 183 18.65 6.80 -3.55
CA THR A 183 17.71 5.86 -2.92
C THR A 183 17.47 4.67 -3.83
N ALA A 184 18.04 3.51 -3.52
CA ALA A 184 17.80 2.28 -4.26
C ALA A 184 16.31 1.94 -4.27
N THR A 185 15.69 1.92 -5.45
CA THR A 185 14.24 1.80 -5.59
C THR A 185 13.88 0.71 -6.60
N THR A 186 13.12 -0.30 -6.17
CA THR A 186 12.48 -1.26 -7.08
C THR A 186 10.99 -0.95 -7.16
N LEU A 187 10.46 -0.75 -8.36
CA LEU A 187 9.03 -0.69 -8.61
C LEU A 187 8.57 -1.99 -9.25
N VAL A 188 7.63 -2.67 -8.63
CA VAL A 188 6.93 -3.83 -9.17
C VAL A 188 5.62 -3.35 -9.76
N ARG A 189 5.45 -3.49 -11.09
CA ARG A 189 4.21 -3.15 -11.78
C ARG A 189 3.35 -4.40 -11.98
N ALA A 190 2.08 -4.33 -11.61
CA ALA A 190 1.08 -5.36 -11.86
C ALA A 190 0.53 -5.21 -13.29
N VAL A 191 0.99 -6.05 -14.23
CA VAL A 191 0.64 -5.86 -15.65
C VAL A 191 -0.80 -6.22 -16.01
N ARG A 192 -1.53 -6.90 -15.10
CA ARG A 192 -2.96 -7.21 -15.27
C ARG A 192 -3.88 -6.25 -14.50
N ALA A 193 -3.33 -5.28 -13.76
CA ALA A 193 -4.16 -4.26 -13.10
C ALA A 193 -4.91 -3.41 -14.15
N SER A 194 -6.24 -3.37 -14.03
CA SER A 194 -7.10 -2.61 -14.95
C SER A 194 -8.17 -1.87 -14.16
N PRO A 195 -8.19 -0.54 -14.27
CA PRO A 195 -7.22 0.32 -14.94
C PRO A 195 -5.85 0.32 -14.24
N ALA A 196 -4.76 0.54 -15.00
CA ALA A 196 -3.41 0.58 -14.45
C ALA A 196 -3.22 1.69 -13.42
N TYR A 197 -2.44 1.43 -12.36
CA TYR A 197 -2.07 2.41 -11.34
C TYR A 197 -0.73 3.07 -11.64
N VAL A 198 0.21 2.33 -12.23
CA VAL A 198 1.55 2.83 -12.58
C VAL A 198 1.48 3.50 -13.94
N SER A 199 1.69 4.82 -14.00
CA SER A 199 1.71 5.60 -15.23
C SER A 199 3.11 5.65 -15.86
N ASP A 200 3.17 5.83 -17.18
CA ASP A 200 4.43 6.09 -17.89
C ASP A 200 5.13 7.35 -17.37
N GLN A 201 4.34 8.37 -16.94
CA GLN A 201 4.87 9.58 -16.33
C GLN A 201 5.65 9.27 -15.03
N LEU A 202 5.10 8.42 -14.16
CA LEU A 202 5.80 8.00 -12.93
C LEU A 202 7.08 7.26 -13.26
N LEU A 203 7.02 6.31 -14.20
CA LEU A 203 8.20 5.51 -14.60
C LEU A 203 9.32 6.42 -15.16
N ALA A 204 8.98 7.31 -16.09
CA ALA A 204 9.94 8.25 -16.65
C ALA A 204 10.53 9.20 -15.60
N ALA A 205 9.73 9.64 -14.63
CA ALA A 205 10.19 10.52 -13.56
C ALA A 205 11.16 9.79 -12.60
N LEU A 206 10.87 8.53 -12.23
CA LEU A 206 11.74 7.71 -11.40
C LEU A 206 13.05 7.38 -12.11
N ASP A 207 13.00 6.92 -13.37
CA ASP A 207 14.18 6.62 -14.18
C ASP A 207 15.10 7.84 -14.32
N LYS A 208 14.52 9.00 -14.68
CA LYS A 208 15.27 10.25 -14.78
C LYS A 208 15.89 10.69 -13.44
N ARG A 209 15.21 10.46 -12.33
CA ARG A 209 15.64 10.90 -10.99
C ARG A 209 16.72 10.02 -10.41
N LEU A 210 16.59 8.71 -10.55
CA LEU A 210 17.36 7.70 -9.84
C LEU A 210 18.39 6.99 -10.72
N GLY A 211 18.17 6.93 -12.05
CA GLY A 211 19.10 6.29 -12.99
C GLY A 211 19.40 4.85 -12.59
N ALA A 212 20.67 4.55 -12.31
CA ALA A 212 21.11 3.18 -11.95
C ALA A 212 20.55 2.66 -10.62
N ASP A 213 19.99 3.53 -9.77
CA ASP A 213 19.36 3.15 -8.50
C ASP A 213 17.88 2.75 -8.69
N PHE A 214 17.32 2.88 -9.92
CA PHE A 214 15.95 2.49 -10.24
C PHE A 214 15.90 1.16 -10.97
N GLU A 215 14.98 0.29 -10.54
CA GLU A 215 14.68 -0.98 -11.19
C GLU A 215 13.17 -1.13 -11.36
N LEU A 216 12.73 -1.46 -12.57
CA LEU A 216 11.34 -1.82 -12.88
C LEU A 216 11.22 -3.32 -13.07
N LEU A 217 10.26 -3.94 -12.37
CA LEU A 217 9.90 -5.35 -12.53
C LEU A 217 8.42 -5.45 -12.90
N ASP A 218 8.11 -6.25 -13.91
CA ASP A 218 6.74 -6.56 -14.31
C ASP A 218 6.31 -7.90 -13.73
N PHE A 219 5.21 -7.90 -12.95
CA PHE A 219 4.62 -9.12 -12.41
C PHE A 219 3.29 -9.42 -13.12
N ASP A 220 3.15 -10.66 -13.60
CA ASP A 220 1.91 -11.15 -14.20
C ASP A 220 0.86 -11.45 -13.11
N CYS A 221 0.25 -10.38 -12.60
CA CYS A 221 -0.81 -10.41 -11.61
C CYS A 221 -1.64 -9.12 -11.66
N GLY A 222 -2.78 -9.10 -10.95
CA GLY A 222 -3.58 -7.91 -10.68
C GLY A 222 -2.96 -7.04 -9.59
N HIS A 223 -3.70 -6.01 -9.20
CA HIS A 223 -3.23 -4.96 -8.27
C HIS A 223 -2.74 -5.48 -6.91
N MET A 224 -3.30 -6.58 -6.40
CA MET A 224 -2.95 -7.13 -5.08
C MET A 224 -1.63 -7.93 -5.09
N VAL A 225 -0.55 -7.28 -5.52
CA VAL A 225 0.78 -7.89 -5.71
C VAL A 225 1.27 -8.68 -4.48
N PRO A 226 1.19 -8.15 -3.23
CA PRO A 226 1.70 -8.87 -2.06
C PRO A 226 0.94 -10.18 -1.77
N GLN A 227 -0.34 -10.24 -2.13
CA GLN A 227 -1.21 -11.40 -1.90
C GLN A 227 -1.14 -12.42 -3.03
N ALA A 228 -1.02 -11.94 -4.27
CA ALA A 228 -0.95 -12.79 -5.45
C ALA A 228 0.44 -13.41 -5.65
N LYS A 229 1.52 -12.68 -5.29
CA LYS A 229 2.92 -13.04 -5.58
C LYS A 229 3.84 -12.92 -4.36
N PRO A 230 3.49 -13.48 -3.18
CA PRO A 230 4.25 -13.25 -1.94
C PRO A 230 5.68 -13.78 -2.01
N THR A 231 5.93 -14.88 -2.70
CA THR A 231 7.26 -15.47 -2.86
C THR A 231 8.18 -14.58 -3.69
N GLU A 232 7.68 -14.09 -4.83
CA GLU A 232 8.41 -13.20 -5.72
C GLU A 232 8.68 -11.85 -5.04
N VAL A 233 7.70 -11.30 -4.34
CA VAL A 233 7.86 -10.07 -3.53
C VAL A 233 8.94 -10.27 -2.46
N ALA A 234 8.94 -11.40 -1.77
CA ALA A 234 9.98 -11.72 -0.78
C ALA A 234 11.38 -11.78 -1.40
N ALA A 235 11.52 -12.32 -2.62
CA ALA A 235 12.78 -12.33 -3.34
C ALA A 235 13.28 -10.92 -3.68
N VAL A 236 12.38 -10.05 -4.16
CA VAL A 236 12.67 -8.63 -4.42
C VAL A 236 13.13 -7.92 -3.15
N ILE A 237 12.44 -8.13 -2.02
CA ILE A 237 12.81 -7.52 -0.74
C ILE A 237 14.21 -7.97 -0.30
N ARG A 238 14.52 -9.26 -0.39
CA ARG A 238 15.85 -9.79 -0.03
C ARG A 238 16.96 -9.17 -0.86
N SER A 239 16.74 -8.91 -2.15
CA SER A 239 17.76 -8.27 -3.00
C SER A 239 18.12 -6.85 -2.53
N ARG A 240 17.20 -6.18 -1.83
CA ARG A 240 17.40 -4.81 -1.30
C ARG A 240 17.95 -4.77 0.12
N LEU A 241 17.92 -5.89 0.84
CA LEU A 241 18.49 -5.97 2.19
C LEU A 241 20.01 -6.21 2.19
N GLY A 242 20.60 -6.57 1.04
CA GLY A 242 22.01 -6.91 0.92
C GLY A 242 22.37 -8.27 1.55
N PRO A 243 23.57 -8.78 1.31
CA PRO A 243 24.07 -9.97 2.00
C PRO A 243 24.29 -9.63 3.47
N ARG A 244 23.77 -10.48 4.34
CA ARG A 244 24.07 -10.46 5.79
C ARG A 244 25.39 -11.12 6.08
#